data_d9f4e4a65e813a56d01e812017c8bdd8
#
_entry.id   d9f4e4a65e813a56d01e812017c8bdd8
#
_cell.length_a   1.000
_cell.length_b   1.000
_cell.length_c   1.000
_cell.angle_alpha   90.00
_cell.angle_beta   90.00
_cell.angle_gamma   90.00
#
_symmetry.space_group_name_H-M   'P 1'
#
loop_
_entity.id
_entity.type
_entity.pdbx_description
1 polymer ?
#
loop_
_entity_poly.entity_id
_entity_poly.type
_entity_poly.pdbx_seq_one_letter_code
_entity_poly.pdbx_strand_id
1 'polypeptide(L)'
;GVGGFHRAHEAAYLDRLMRRRAGSGPGGGAAAAAGGSCLEWGICGVGLLPGDARMRDVLAAQDHLYTLLLKHPGGLRDPAVIGSIHNYLFAPDDPEAVLALLSAPTTRIVSLTVTEGGYNVDDATGMFRTEAPGAVHDAEHPGEPTTAFGYIVEALRRRREAGIPALTVMSCDNLPGNGKVARTAVVSQAAMSDPELADWIDGNVAFPSCMVDRITPRTTRADVAELRRALGVEDAWPVVCEPFTQWVIEDDFPAGRPPWEEVGVQMVDDVVPYELMKLRLLNASHQGLAHWGRLLGMEYAHEAAADEDISSWVRAYLEREARATLRSVPGIDLDDYISTL
;
A
#
# COMPACT_ATOMS: atom_id res chain seq x y z
N GLY A 1 -3.36 -5.99 -5.01
CA GLY A 1 -4.79 -5.61 -4.95
C GLY A 1 -4.99 -4.12 -5.20
N VAL A 2 -6.10 -3.75 -5.85
CA VAL A 2 -6.43 -2.36 -6.18
C VAL A 2 -7.63 -1.91 -5.34
N GLY A 3 -7.45 -1.92 -4.02
CA GLY A 3 -8.45 -1.46 -3.06
C GLY A 3 -8.51 0.06 -2.91
N GLY A 4 -9.35 0.52 -1.97
CA GLY A 4 -9.44 1.95 -1.64
C GLY A 4 -8.10 2.52 -1.18
N PHE A 5 -7.43 1.83 -0.26
CA PHE A 5 -6.14 2.26 0.27
C PHE A 5 -5.06 2.36 -0.83
N HIS A 6 -4.84 1.31 -1.62
CA HIS A 6 -3.88 1.34 -2.73
C HIS A 6 -4.12 2.53 -3.67
N ARG A 7 -5.39 2.76 -4.06
CA ARG A 7 -5.76 3.86 -4.96
C ARG A 7 -5.59 5.24 -4.32
N ALA A 8 -5.79 5.35 -3.00
CA ALA A 8 -5.59 6.60 -2.27
C ALA A 8 -4.13 6.87 -1.90
N HIS A 9 -3.28 5.85 -1.88
CA HIS A 9 -1.92 5.92 -1.35
C HIS A 9 -0.86 5.68 -2.45
N GLU A 10 -0.48 4.44 -2.73
CA GLU A 10 0.58 4.11 -3.69
C GLU A 10 0.33 4.70 -5.09
N ALA A 11 -0.87 4.49 -5.62
CA ALA A 11 -1.24 4.99 -6.94
C ALA A 11 -1.27 6.53 -6.98
N ALA A 12 -1.69 7.19 -5.89
CA ALA A 12 -1.69 8.65 -5.79
C ALA A 12 -0.27 9.22 -5.70
N TYR A 13 0.66 8.54 -5.00
CA TYR A 13 2.07 8.94 -4.97
C TYR A 13 2.72 8.82 -6.36
N LEU A 14 2.47 7.72 -7.08
CA LEU A 14 2.99 7.55 -8.43
C LEU A 14 2.40 8.57 -9.40
N ASP A 15 1.08 8.83 -9.36
CA ASP A 15 0.43 9.85 -10.19
C ASP A 15 1.03 11.24 -9.94
N ARG A 16 1.25 11.60 -8.68
CA ARG A 16 1.88 12.87 -8.29
C ARG A 16 3.29 13.00 -8.87
N LEU A 17 4.06 11.90 -8.83
CA LEU A 17 5.40 11.85 -9.41
C LEU A 17 5.36 12.01 -10.93
N MET A 18 4.45 11.33 -11.61
CA MET A 18 4.25 11.44 -13.07
C MET A 18 3.89 12.88 -13.47
N ARG A 19 2.96 13.53 -12.76
CA ARG A 19 2.58 14.93 -13.01
C ARG A 19 3.73 15.90 -12.79
N ARG A 20 4.47 15.74 -11.69
CA ARG A 20 5.63 16.59 -11.39
C ARG A 20 6.65 16.56 -12.53
N ARG A 21 6.91 15.38 -13.08
CA ARG A 21 7.88 15.22 -14.16
C ARG A 21 7.34 15.59 -15.55
N ALA A 22 6.06 15.38 -15.80
CA ALA A 22 5.43 15.83 -17.02
C ALA A 22 5.36 17.37 -17.11
N GLY A 23 5.16 18.05 -15.98
CA GLY A 23 5.19 19.51 -15.91
C GLY A 23 6.58 20.13 -16.01
N SER A 24 7.64 19.34 -15.83
CA SER A 24 9.05 19.76 -15.98
C SER A 24 9.50 19.58 -17.43
N GLY A 25 8.86 20.25 -18.42
CA GLY A 25 9.16 20.14 -19.85
C GLY A 25 10.64 20.41 -20.19
N PRO A 26 11.09 20.27 -21.45
CA PRO A 26 12.50 20.21 -21.90
C PRO A 26 13.36 21.46 -21.65
N GLY A 27 12.93 22.37 -20.75
CA GLY A 27 13.66 23.56 -20.33
C GLY A 27 14.07 23.61 -18.86
N GLY A 28 13.71 22.64 -18.03
CA GLY A 28 14.07 22.57 -16.61
C GLY A 28 15.40 21.85 -16.40
N GLY A 29 16.44 22.61 -16.07
CA GLY A 29 17.82 22.15 -16.04
C GLY A 29 18.15 21.08 -14.98
N ALA A 30 19.14 20.26 -15.30
CA ALA A 30 20.12 19.56 -14.48
C ALA A 30 19.70 18.35 -13.62
N ALA A 31 18.45 17.90 -13.55
CA ALA A 31 18.08 16.68 -12.80
C ALA A 31 17.86 15.43 -13.69
N ALA A 32 18.03 15.54 -14.99
CA ALA A 32 17.75 14.44 -15.95
C ALA A 32 18.88 13.39 -16.08
N ALA A 33 19.90 13.42 -15.26
CA ALA A 33 21.14 12.69 -15.50
C ALA A 33 21.32 11.34 -14.79
N ALA A 34 20.37 10.88 -13.93
CA ALA A 34 20.61 9.64 -13.19
C ALA A 34 19.39 8.69 -13.02
N GLY A 35 18.24 8.95 -13.60
CA GLY A 35 17.09 8.04 -13.49
C GLY A 35 16.20 8.13 -14.70
N GLY A 36 15.84 7.00 -15.28
CA GLY A 36 14.92 6.90 -16.40
C GLY A 36 13.68 7.75 -16.18
N SER A 37 13.03 8.13 -17.27
CA SER A 37 11.80 8.91 -17.26
C SER A 37 10.76 8.21 -16.39
N CYS A 38 10.16 8.87 -15.41
CA CYS A 38 9.12 8.22 -14.61
C CYS A 38 7.83 7.98 -15.40
N LEU A 39 7.74 8.44 -16.62
CA LEU A 39 6.74 7.99 -17.59
C LEU A 39 6.96 6.55 -18.03
N GLU A 40 8.09 5.93 -17.67
CA GLU A 40 8.36 4.50 -17.85
C GLU A 40 7.77 3.62 -16.74
N TRP A 41 7.28 4.21 -15.66
CA TRP A 41 6.63 3.51 -14.57
C TRP A 41 5.12 3.65 -14.64
N GLY A 42 4.43 2.56 -14.42
CA GLY A 42 2.98 2.51 -14.33
C GLY A 42 2.54 1.32 -13.48
N ILE A 43 1.32 1.35 -13.02
CA ILE A 43 0.75 0.28 -12.21
C ILE A 43 -0.18 -0.57 -13.07
N CYS A 44 0.03 -1.89 -13.07
CA CYS A 44 -0.96 -2.86 -13.50
C CYS A 44 -1.64 -3.44 -12.26
N GLY A 45 -2.93 -3.19 -12.10
CA GLY A 45 -3.73 -3.78 -11.05
C GLY A 45 -3.97 -5.27 -11.30
N VAL A 46 -4.05 -6.07 -10.24
CA VAL A 46 -4.38 -7.49 -10.34
C VAL A 46 -5.49 -7.84 -9.35
N GLY A 47 -6.59 -8.38 -9.84
CA GLY A 47 -7.67 -8.95 -9.05
C GLY A 47 -7.61 -10.48 -9.07
N LEU A 48 -7.62 -11.09 -7.90
CA LEU A 48 -7.51 -12.54 -7.74
C LEU A 48 -8.85 -13.21 -7.38
N LEU A 49 -9.73 -12.46 -6.71
CA LEU A 49 -10.98 -13.00 -6.17
C LEU A 49 -12.17 -12.69 -7.08
N PRO A 50 -13.20 -13.54 -7.14
CA PRO A 50 -14.41 -13.27 -7.93
C PRO A 50 -15.03 -11.89 -7.66
N GLY A 51 -14.95 -11.37 -6.43
CA GLY A 51 -15.42 -10.04 -6.06
C GLY A 51 -14.67 -8.88 -6.74
N ASP A 52 -13.48 -9.11 -7.25
CA ASP A 52 -12.64 -8.12 -7.93
C ASP A 52 -13.11 -7.83 -9.37
N ALA A 53 -14.03 -8.64 -9.92
CA ALA A 53 -14.63 -8.41 -11.23
C ALA A 53 -15.24 -7.01 -11.37
N ARG A 54 -15.88 -6.49 -10.30
CA ARG A 54 -16.40 -5.13 -10.29
C ARG A 54 -15.31 -4.07 -10.50
N MET A 55 -14.11 -4.26 -9.92
CA MET A 55 -13.01 -3.32 -10.11
C MET A 55 -12.51 -3.33 -11.55
N ARG A 56 -12.39 -4.54 -12.15
CA ARG A 56 -12.09 -4.71 -13.58
C ARG A 56 -13.05 -3.90 -14.44
N ASP A 57 -14.36 -4.11 -14.25
CA ASP A 57 -15.40 -3.51 -15.08
C ASP A 57 -15.43 -1.98 -14.94
N VAL A 58 -15.31 -1.46 -13.71
CA VAL A 58 -15.30 -0.02 -13.45
C VAL A 58 -14.06 0.64 -14.07
N LEU A 59 -12.87 0.10 -13.83
CA LEU A 59 -11.64 0.67 -14.37
C LEU A 59 -11.62 0.61 -15.89
N ALA A 60 -12.06 -0.50 -16.50
CA ALA A 60 -12.14 -0.63 -17.96
C ALA A 60 -13.10 0.40 -18.58
N ALA A 61 -14.24 0.66 -17.93
CA ALA A 61 -15.24 1.64 -18.43
C ALA A 61 -14.78 3.11 -18.30
N GLN A 62 -13.71 3.38 -17.53
CA GLN A 62 -13.20 4.72 -17.22
C GLN A 62 -11.77 4.93 -17.71
N ASP A 63 -11.28 4.17 -18.69
CA ASP A 63 -9.89 4.21 -19.17
C ASP A 63 -8.86 4.11 -18.03
N HIS A 64 -9.17 3.32 -17.00
CA HIS A 64 -8.42 3.14 -15.75
C HIS A 64 -8.25 4.41 -14.90
N LEU A 65 -8.94 5.50 -15.23
CA LEU A 65 -8.97 6.73 -14.45
C LEU A 65 -9.96 6.62 -13.30
N TYR A 66 -9.69 7.29 -12.21
CA TYR A 66 -10.62 7.44 -11.10
C TYR A 66 -10.39 8.74 -10.34
N THR A 67 -11.40 9.18 -9.60
CA THR A 67 -11.31 10.39 -8.79
C THR A 67 -10.86 10.06 -7.37
N LEU A 68 -9.83 10.74 -6.91
CA LEU A 68 -9.42 10.82 -5.51
C LEU A 68 -10.01 12.11 -4.93
N LEU A 69 -10.86 11.98 -3.91
CA LEU A 69 -11.51 13.11 -3.26
C LEU A 69 -10.95 13.31 -1.85
N LEU A 70 -10.15 14.36 -1.65
CA LEU A 70 -9.68 14.73 -0.33
C LEU A 70 -10.78 15.47 0.44
N LYS A 71 -11.11 14.98 1.63
CA LYS A 71 -12.03 15.64 2.56
C LYS A 71 -11.25 16.36 3.64
N HIS A 72 -11.19 17.67 3.55
CA HIS A 72 -10.53 18.50 4.55
C HIS A 72 -11.46 18.83 5.73
N PRO A 73 -10.90 19.13 6.91
CA PRO A 73 -11.65 19.80 7.97
C PRO A 73 -12.35 21.06 7.44
N GLY A 74 -13.52 21.38 7.98
CA GLY A 74 -14.29 22.56 7.53
C GLY A 74 -15.06 22.39 6.23
N GLY A 75 -15.08 21.16 5.64
CA GLY A 75 -15.94 20.83 4.52
C GLY A 75 -15.37 21.08 3.13
N LEU A 76 -14.14 21.57 3.01
CA LEU A 76 -13.45 21.70 1.72
C LEU A 76 -13.30 20.32 1.05
N ARG A 77 -13.55 20.25 -0.23
CA ARG A 77 -13.39 19.07 -1.09
C ARG A 77 -12.37 19.38 -2.17
N ASP A 78 -11.33 18.55 -2.25
CA ASP A 78 -10.26 18.71 -3.22
C ASP A 78 -10.17 17.43 -4.08
N PRO A 79 -10.72 17.46 -5.31
CA PRO A 79 -10.72 16.31 -6.21
C PRO A 79 -9.47 16.31 -7.08
N ALA A 80 -8.93 15.09 -7.30
CA ALA A 80 -7.89 14.85 -8.29
C ALA A 80 -8.24 13.63 -9.14
N VAL A 81 -8.01 13.68 -10.44
CA VAL A 81 -8.09 12.49 -11.30
C VAL A 81 -6.76 11.76 -11.24
N ILE A 82 -6.77 10.49 -10.95
CA ILE A 82 -5.58 9.64 -10.85
C ILE A 82 -5.52 8.74 -12.09
N GLY A 83 -4.35 8.69 -12.74
CA GLY A 83 -4.11 7.94 -13.97
C GLY A 83 -2.85 7.05 -13.94
N SER A 84 -2.28 6.79 -12.77
CA SER A 84 -1.09 5.96 -12.63
C SER A 84 -1.35 4.45 -12.81
N ILE A 85 -2.61 4.00 -12.71
CA ILE A 85 -3.02 2.65 -13.05
C ILE A 85 -3.38 2.63 -14.53
N HIS A 86 -2.58 1.94 -15.36
CA HIS A 86 -2.77 1.93 -16.81
C HIS A 86 -3.38 0.63 -17.33
N ASN A 87 -3.44 -0.41 -16.48
CA ASN A 87 -4.02 -1.71 -16.84
C ASN A 87 -4.56 -2.41 -15.58
N TYR A 88 -5.46 -3.36 -15.81
CA TYR A 88 -5.99 -4.22 -14.75
C TYR A 88 -6.20 -5.64 -15.29
N LEU A 89 -5.56 -6.62 -14.67
CA LEU A 89 -5.73 -8.03 -14.99
C LEU A 89 -6.64 -8.70 -13.94
N PHE A 90 -7.54 -9.53 -14.42
CA PHE A 90 -8.43 -10.31 -13.57
C PHE A 90 -8.10 -11.78 -13.71
N ALA A 91 -7.43 -12.34 -12.72
CA ALA A 91 -6.88 -13.69 -12.76
C ALA A 91 -7.91 -14.80 -13.03
N PRO A 92 -9.17 -14.72 -12.52
CA PRO A 92 -10.18 -15.73 -12.87
C PRO A 92 -10.53 -15.81 -14.35
N ASP A 93 -10.34 -14.72 -15.13
CA ASP A 93 -10.58 -14.73 -16.58
C ASP A 93 -9.34 -15.23 -17.35
N ASP A 94 -8.14 -14.82 -16.91
CA ASP A 94 -6.88 -15.16 -17.58
C ASP A 94 -5.72 -15.23 -16.56
N PRO A 95 -5.55 -16.38 -15.89
CA PRO A 95 -4.45 -16.58 -14.95
C PRO A 95 -3.07 -16.45 -15.60
N GLU A 96 -2.96 -16.90 -16.87
CA GLU A 96 -1.68 -16.87 -17.58
C GLU A 96 -1.23 -15.45 -17.92
N ALA A 97 -2.15 -14.55 -18.22
CA ALA A 97 -1.80 -13.12 -18.41
C ALA A 97 -1.18 -12.52 -17.16
N VAL A 98 -1.64 -12.89 -15.96
CA VAL A 98 -1.06 -12.44 -14.68
C VAL A 98 0.34 -13.05 -14.51
N LEU A 99 0.52 -14.33 -14.74
CA LEU A 99 1.82 -15.00 -14.66
C LEU A 99 2.82 -14.43 -15.66
N ALA A 100 2.39 -14.21 -16.91
CA ALA A 100 3.22 -13.60 -17.95
C ALA A 100 3.67 -12.17 -17.55
N LEU A 101 2.75 -11.35 -17.00
CA LEU A 101 3.09 -10.02 -16.51
C LEU A 101 4.13 -10.07 -15.38
N LEU A 102 3.89 -10.88 -14.36
CA LEU A 102 4.79 -11.01 -13.21
C LEU A 102 6.16 -11.56 -13.60
N SER A 103 6.20 -12.45 -14.60
CA SER A 103 7.44 -13.06 -15.10
C SER A 103 8.21 -12.14 -16.05
N ALA A 104 7.58 -11.09 -16.59
CA ALA A 104 8.23 -10.18 -17.54
C ALA A 104 9.39 -9.41 -16.90
N PRO A 105 10.51 -9.19 -17.61
CA PRO A 105 11.66 -8.43 -17.09
C PRO A 105 11.32 -6.96 -16.78
N THR A 106 10.24 -6.44 -17.36
CA THR A 106 9.75 -5.09 -17.11
C THR A 106 9.02 -4.96 -15.78
N THR A 107 8.52 -6.06 -15.18
CA THR A 107 7.96 -6.05 -13.84
C THR A 107 9.09 -6.11 -12.82
N ARG A 108 9.25 -5.04 -12.05
CA ARG A 108 10.35 -4.87 -11.09
C ARG A 108 9.87 -4.94 -9.65
N ILE A 109 8.61 -4.56 -9.40
CA ILE A 109 8.02 -4.49 -8.05
C ILE A 109 6.64 -5.13 -8.09
N VAL A 110 6.36 -5.99 -7.11
CA VAL A 110 5.01 -6.45 -6.80
C VAL A 110 4.61 -5.84 -5.46
N SER A 111 3.60 -4.96 -5.47
CA SER A 111 3.08 -4.39 -4.23
C SER A 111 1.86 -5.15 -3.73
N LEU A 112 1.77 -5.32 -2.42
CA LEU A 112 0.71 -6.06 -1.74
C LEU A 112 -0.10 -5.12 -0.85
N THR A 113 -1.42 -5.15 -1.03
CA THR A 113 -2.42 -4.59 -0.14
C THR A 113 -3.52 -5.64 0.01
N VAL A 114 -3.20 -6.72 0.71
CA VAL A 114 -4.04 -7.91 0.83
C VAL A 114 -4.68 -8.05 2.21
N THR A 115 -4.42 -7.07 3.09
CA THR A 115 -4.77 -7.01 4.51
C THR A 115 -4.09 -8.10 5.35
N GLU A 116 -4.16 -7.97 6.68
CA GLU A 116 -3.44 -8.81 7.64
C GLU A 116 -3.73 -10.31 7.42
N GLY A 117 -5.01 -10.66 7.25
CA GLY A 117 -5.43 -12.05 7.03
C GLY A 117 -4.97 -12.66 5.70
N GLY A 118 -4.60 -11.82 4.73
CA GLY A 118 -4.19 -12.25 3.39
C GLY A 118 -2.81 -12.90 3.33
N TYR A 119 -1.96 -12.69 4.35
CA TYR A 119 -0.58 -13.23 4.38
C TYR A 119 -0.51 -14.70 4.78
N ASN A 120 -1.58 -15.27 5.30
CA ASN A 120 -1.64 -16.65 5.74
C ASN A 120 -0.55 -16.99 6.79
N VAL A 121 -0.15 -15.99 7.58
CA VAL A 121 0.80 -16.10 8.69
C VAL A 121 0.01 -16.03 9.99
N ASP A 122 0.37 -16.85 10.96
CA ASP A 122 -0.25 -16.84 12.28
C ASP A 122 0.35 -15.74 13.14
N ASP A 123 -0.48 -14.82 13.62
CA ASP A 123 -0.05 -13.64 14.37
C ASP A 123 0.66 -13.97 15.70
N ALA A 124 0.32 -15.10 16.31
CA ALA A 124 0.88 -15.49 17.60
C ALA A 124 2.23 -16.17 17.47
N THR A 125 2.42 -16.93 16.40
CA THR A 125 3.64 -17.74 16.19
C THR A 125 4.59 -17.16 15.13
N GLY A 126 4.07 -16.28 14.25
CA GLY A 126 4.80 -15.79 13.08
C GLY A 126 5.02 -16.84 12.00
N MET A 127 4.39 -18.01 12.12
CA MET A 127 4.56 -19.12 11.18
C MET A 127 3.52 -19.07 10.05
N PHE A 128 3.94 -19.45 8.86
CA PHE A 128 3.04 -19.62 7.72
C PHE A 128 2.15 -20.86 7.93
N ARG A 129 0.87 -20.74 7.60
CA ARG A 129 -0.11 -21.84 7.75
C ARG A 129 -0.09 -22.72 6.51
N THR A 130 0.75 -23.73 6.55
CA THR A 130 0.95 -24.68 5.43
C THR A 130 -0.27 -25.54 5.13
N GLU A 131 -1.18 -25.71 6.10
CA GLU A 131 -2.43 -26.48 5.96
C GLU A 131 -3.59 -25.67 5.34
N ALA A 132 -3.39 -24.37 5.08
CA ALA A 132 -4.45 -23.55 4.48
C ALA A 132 -4.78 -24.05 3.07
N PRO A 133 -6.07 -24.22 2.72
CA PRO A 133 -6.47 -24.86 1.46
C PRO A 133 -5.83 -24.22 0.21
N GLY A 134 -5.74 -22.90 0.15
CA GLY A 134 -5.10 -22.21 -0.97
C GLY A 134 -3.59 -22.47 -1.05
N ALA A 135 -2.90 -22.53 0.11
CA ALA A 135 -1.47 -22.83 0.15
C ALA A 135 -1.18 -24.27 -0.30
N VAL A 136 -1.99 -25.23 0.14
CA VAL A 136 -1.90 -26.63 -0.29
C VAL A 136 -2.15 -26.74 -1.79
N HIS A 137 -3.23 -26.13 -2.29
CA HIS A 137 -3.53 -26.14 -3.71
C HIS A 137 -2.37 -25.62 -4.56
N ASP A 138 -1.84 -24.45 -4.20
CA ASP A 138 -0.78 -23.81 -4.97
C ASP A 138 0.56 -24.58 -4.90
N ALA A 139 0.78 -25.35 -3.81
CA ALA A 139 1.93 -26.24 -3.69
C ALA A 139 1.78 -27.51 -4.55
N GLU A 140 0.57 -28.07 -4.66
CA GLU A 140 0.28 -29.26 -5.47
C GLU A 140 0.13 -28.92 -6.96
N HIS A 141 -0.30 -27.70 -7.29
CA HIS A 141 -0.57 -27.21 -8.64
C HIS A 141 0.13 -25.87 -8.92
N PRO A 142 1.48 -25.77 -8.86
CA PRO A 142 2.18 -24.49 -8.97
C PRO A 142 1.94 -23.73 -10.28
N GLY A 143 1.61 -24.44 -11.36
CA GLY A 143 1.25 -23.82 -12.65
C GLY A 143 -0.16 -23.21 -12.71
N GLU A 144 -1.01 -23.47 -11.71
CA GLU A 144 -2.39 -22.99 -11.62
C GLU A 144 -2.67 -22.32 -10.27
N PRO A 145 -1.90 -21.29 -9.91
CA PRO A 145 -2.01 -20.67 -8.59
C PRO A 145 -3.34 -19.97 -8.38
N THR A 146 -3.80 -19.96 -7.13
CA THR A 146 -5.06 -19.32 -6.70
C THR A 146 -4.84 -18.21 -5.70
N THR A 147 -3.70 -18.20 -4.98
CA THR A 147 -3.36 -17.19 -3.98
C THR A 147 -2.34 -16.19 -4.52
N ALA A 148 -2.27 -15.00 -3.89
CA ALA A 148 -1.27 -14.00 -4.24
C ALA A 148 0.16 -14.55 -4.15
N PHE A 149 0.43 -15.36 -3.13
CA PHE A 149 1.75 -15.95 -2.92
C PHE A 149 2.06 -17.06 -3.92
N GLY A 150 1.07 -17.87 -4.30
CA GLY A 150 1.23 -18.86 -5.38
C GLY A 150 1.59 -18.18 -6.70
N TYR A 151 0.90 -17.10 -7.09
CA TYR A 151 1.24 -16.32 -8.29
C TYR A 151 2.67 -15.75 -8.24
N ILE A 152 3.08 -15.21 -7.08
CA ILE A 152 4.43 -14.65 -6.91
C ILE A 152 5.49 -15.76 -7.01
N VAL A 153 5.29 -16.89 -6.32
CA VAL A 153 6.22 -18.03 -6.34
C VAL A 153 6.37 -18.60 -7.75
N GLU A 154 5.27 -18.85 -8.45
CA GLU A 154 5.31 -19.35 -9.82
C GLU A 154 6.00 -18.37 -10.79
N ALA A 155 5.72 -17.08 -10.65
CA ALA A 155 6.39 -16.08 -11.45
C ALA A 155 7.91 -16.03 -11.17
N LEU A 156 8.32 -16.15 -9.92
CA LEU A 156 9.73 -16.21 -9.52
C LEU A 156 10.43 -17.49 -10.04
N ARG A 157 9.73 -18.63 -10.03
CA ARG A 157 10.20 -19.86 -10.65
C ARG A 157 10.48 -19.66 -12.14
N ARG A 158 9.53 -19.10 -12.88
CA ARG A 158 9.67 -18.79 -14.31
C ARG A 158 10.81 -17.81 -14.59
N ARG A 159 10.97 -16.79 -13.76
CA ARG A 159 12.08 -15.81 -13.86
C ARG A 159 13.43 -16.48 -13.65
N ARG A 160 13.56 -17.32 -12.60
CA ARG A 160 14.78 -18.11 -12.33
C ARG A 160 15.17 -18.97 -13.53
N GLU A 161 14.21 -19.73 -14.07
CA GLU A 161 14.42 -20.62 -15.23
C GLU A 161 14.82 -19.84 -16.49
N ALA A 162 14.24 -18.67 -16.71
CA ALA A 162 14.55 -17.80 -17.83
C ALA A 162 15.80 -16.92 -17.63
N GLY A 163 16.47 -16.98 -16.48
CA GLY A 163 17.61 -16.14 -16.16
C GLY A 163 17.26 -14.65 -16.00
N ILE A 164 16.00 -14.34 -15.71
CA ILE A 164 15.53 -12.97 -15.45
C ILE A 164 15.76 -12.63 -13.96
N PRO A 165 16.32 -11.43 -13.64
CA PRO A 165 16.53 -11.03 -12.24
C PRO A 165 15.27 -11.10 -11.40
N ALA A 166 15.42 -11.37 -10.11
CA ALA A 166 14.31 -11.32 -9.15
C ALA A 166 13.67 -9.92 -9.11
N LEU A 167 12.39 -9.89 -8.77
CA LEU A 167 11.66 -8.65 -8.49
C LEU A 167 11.67 -8.34 -6.99
N THR A 168 11.25 -7.13 -6.63
CA THR A 168 11.01 -6.76 -5.23
C THR A 168 9.55 -7.06 -4.87
N VAL A 169 9.32 -7.68 -3.71
CA VAL A 169 7.98 -7.87 -3.13
C VAL A 169 7.80 -6.89 -1.98
N MET A 170 6.96 -5.89 -2.18
CA MET A 170 6.73 -4.77 -1.26
C MET A 170 5.35 -4.88 -0.62
N SER A 171 5.30 -5.12 0.68
CA SER A 171 4.04 -5.06 1.42
C SER A 171 3.73 -3.62 1.81
N CYS A 172 2.52 -3.15 1.48
CA CYS A 172 1.97 -1.86 1.88
C CYS A 172 0.75 -2.02 2.80
N ASP A 173 0.71 -3.11 3.56
CA ASP A 173 -0.30 -3.34 4.59
C ASP A 173 0.15 -2.82 5.96
N ASN A 174 -0.82 -2.49 6.81
CA ASN A 174 -0.58 -1.93 8.14
C ASN A 174 -0.21 -3.03 9.15
N LEU A 175 0.93 -3.67 8.92
CA LEU A 175 1.50 -4.74 9.75
C LEU A 175 2.91 -4.36 10.22
N PRO A 176 3.27 -4.52 11.49
CA PRO A 176 4.64 -4.34 11.92
C PRO A 176 5.59 -5.30 11.21
N GLY A 177 6.67 -4.75 10.63
CA GLY A 177 7.64 -5.56 9.89
C GLY A 177 7.02 -6.28 8.68
N ASN A 178 6.13 -5.62 7.97
CA ASN A 178 5.35 -6.19 6.87
C ASN A 178 6.20 -6.84 5.76
N GLY A 179 7.41 -6.33 5.49
CA GLY A 179 8.35 -6.96 4.56
C GLY A 179 8.80 -8.36 5.06
N LYS A 180 9.05 -8.51 6.36
CA LYS A 180 9.39 -9.81 6.96
C LYS A 180 8.22 -10.79 6.88
N VAL A 181 6.99 -10.30 7.08
CA VAL A 181 5.77 -11.11 6.95
C VAL A 181 5.60 -11.57 5.49
N ALA A 182 5.79 -10.67 4.52
CA ALA A 182 5.75 -11.00 3.10
C ALA A 182 6.83 -12.03 2.72
N ARG A 183 8.08 -11.86 3.21
CA ARG A 183 9.15 -12.84 3.03
C ARG A 183 8.77 -14.20 3.58
N THR A 184 8.27 -14.27 4.83
CA THR A 184 7.81 -15.52 5.44
C THR A 184 6.76 -16.19 4.56
N ALA A 185 5.76 -15.46 4.08
CA ALA A 185 4.70 -16.01 3.27
C ALA A 185 5.21 -16.56 1.92
N VAL A 186 6.02 -15.79 1.19
CA VAL A 186 6.52 -16.20 -0.14
C VAL A 186 7.51 -17.36 -0.03
N VAL A 187 8.49 -17.28 0.88
CA VAL A 187 9.50 -18.33 1.07
C VAL A 187 8.87 -19.63 1.57
N SER A 188 7.94 -19.54 2.54
CA SER A 188 7.27 -20.74 3.05
C SER A 188 6.35 -21.38 2.00
N GLN A 189 5.63 -20.57 1.21
CA GLN A 189 4.82 -21.11 0.10
C GLN A 189 5.70 -21.85 -0.93
N ALA A 190 6.86 -21.29 -1.28
CA ALA A 190 7.79 -21.94 -2.19
C ALA A 190 8.35 -23.25 -1.61
N ALA A 191 8.72 -23.25 -0.32
CA ALA A 191 9.29 -24.41 0.36
C ALA A 191 8.34 -25.62 0.43
N MET A 192 7.03 -25.40 0.30
CA MET A 192 6.05 -26.50 0.30
C MET A 192 6.19 -27.42 -0.92
N SER A 193 6.69 -26.90 -2.06
CA SER A 193 6.83 -27.68 -3.30
C SER A 193 8.26 -27.75 -3.82
N ASP A 194 9.06 -26.70 -3.62
CA ASP A 194 10.43 -26.60 -4.15
C ASP A 194 11.34 -25.87 -3.13
N PRO A 195 12.03 -26.63 -2.23
CA PRO A 195 12.96 -26.06 -1.27
C PRO A 195 14.13 -25.29 -1.90
N GLU A 196 14.61 -25.72 -3.09
CA GLU A 196 15.70 -25.02 -3.78
C GLU A 196 15.24 -23.66 -4.34
N LEU A 197 13.99 -23.56 -4.78
CA LEU A 197 13.39 -22.30 -5.17
C LEU A 197 13.21 -21.38 -3.95
N ALA A 198 12.79 -21.93 -2.82
CA ALA A 198 12.66 -21.18 -1.58
C ALA A 198 14.01 -20.58 -1.14
N ASP A 199 15.08 -21.34 -1.16
CA ASP A 199 16.42 -20.85 -0.85
C ASP A 199 16.88 -19.77 -1.83
N TRP A 200 16.58 -19.94 -3.13
CA TRP A 200 16.88 -18.94 -4.14
C TRP A 200 16.09 -17.65 -3.92
N ILE A 201 14.79 -17.74 -3.61
CA ILE A 201 13.93 -16.59 -3.30
C ILE A 201 14.48 -15.85 -2.10
N ASP A 202 14.80 -16.57 -1.03
CA ASP A 202 15.32 -16.02 0.21
C ASP A 202 16.63 -15.22 0.03
N GLY A 203 17.45 -15.65 -0.92
CA GLY A 203 18.74 -15.02 -1.21
C GLY A 203 18.72 -13.94 -2.32
N ASN A 204 17.67 -13.84 -3.11
CA ASN A 204 17.67 -12.99 -4.31
C ASN A 204 16.50 -11.99 -4.38
N VAL A 205 15.40 -12.22 -3.66
CA VAL A 205 14.24 -11.33 -3.65
C VAL A 205 14.36 -10.33 -2.50
N ALA A 206 14.18 -9.06 -2.79
CA ALA A 206 14.09 -8.02 -1.77
C ALA A 206 12.66 -7.92 -1.22
N PHE A 207 12.57 -7.75 0.10
CA PHE A 207 11.32 -7.60 0.85
C PHE A 207 11.37 -6.36 1.76
N PRO A 208 11.44 -5.14 1.19
CA PRO A 208 11.49 -3.93 2.00
C PRO A 208 10.26 -3.81 2.88
N SER A 209 10.46 -3.49 4.15
CA SER A 209 9.36 -3.10 5.03
C SER A 209 9.00 -1.65 4.79
N CYS A 210 7.73 -1.32 4.98
CA CYS A 210 7.28 0.06 4.90
C CYS A 210 6.25 0.40 5.98
N MET A 211 6.24 1.67 6.38
CA MET A 211 5.18 2.25 7.18
C MET A 211 4.30 3.12 6.29
N VAL A 212 3.03 2.80 6.24
CA VAL A 212 2.02 3.48 5.42
C VAL A 212 0.95 4.09 6.32
N ASP A 213 0.45 5.26 5.94
CA ASP A 213 -0.70 5.84 6.61
C ASP A 213 -1.50 6.78 5.71
N ARG A 214 -2.79 6.56 5.69
CA ARG A 214 -3.83 7.41 5.15
C ARG A 214 -5.19 6.86 5.49
N ILE A 215 -6.05 7.59 6.17
CA ILE A 215 -7.43 7.18 6.41
C ILE A 215 -8.21 7.21 5.10
N THR A 216 -8.67 6.03 4.68
CA THR A 216 -9.41 5.83 3.43
C THR A 216 -10.68 5.05 3.71
N PRO A 217 -11.78 5.72 4.09
CA PRO A 217 -13.05 5.06 4.37
C PRO A 217 -13.65 4.46 3.09
N ARG A 218 -14.56 3.51 3.27
CA ARG A 218 -15.31 2.93 2.15
C ARG A 218 -16.12 4.02 1.46
N THR A 219 -15.97 4.13 0.14
CA THR A 219 -16.78 5.04 -0.69
C THR A 219 -18.26 4.66 -0.59
N THR A 220 -19.09 5.63 -0.26
CA THR A 220 -20.54 5.47 -0.15
C THR A 220 -21.25 5.95 -1.41
N ARG A 221 -22.53 5.57 -1.56
CA ARG A 221 -23.37 6.11 -2.64
C ARG A 221 -23.55 7.63 -2.51
N ALA A 222 -23.52 8.15 -1.29
CA ALA A 222 -23.59 9.58 -1.04
C ALA A 222 -22.36 10.32 -1.57
N ASP A 223 -21.17 9.74 -1.40
CA ASP A 223 -19.92 10.31 -1.95
C ASP A 223 -19.95 10.38 -3.48
N VAL A 224 -20.42 9.33 -4.15
CA VAL A 224 -20.59 9.31 -5.61
C VAL A 224 -21.59 10.38 -6.07
N ALA A 225 -22.72 10.49 -5.38
CA ALA A 225 -23.75 11.50 -5.68
C ALA A 225 -23.26 12.93 -5.42
N GLU A 226 -22.46 13.14 -4.36
CA GLU A 226 -21.83 14.42 -4.04
C GLU A 226 -20.85 14.83 -5.15
N LEU A 227 -19.97 13.92 -5.57
CA LEU A 227 -19.01 14.17 -6.65
C LEU A 227 -19.71 14.60 -7.94
N ARG A 228 -20.73 13.85 -8.36
CA ARG A 228 -21.52 14.17 -9.56
C ARG A 228 -22.20 15.54 -9.44
N ARG A 229 -22.86 15.81 -8.30
CA ARG A 229 -23.60 17.07 -8.10
C ARG A 229 -22.69 18.29 -8.00
N ALA A 230 -21.57 18.18 -7.25
CA ALA A 230 -20.71 19.30 -6.96
C ALA A 230 -19.70 19.60 -8.08
N LEU A 231 -19.24 18.58 -8.79
CA LEU A 231 -18.13 18.68 -9.73
C LEU A 231 -18.48 18.23 -11.15
N GLY A 232 -19.69 17.69 -11.38
CA GLY A 232 -20.12 17.19 -12.68
C GLY A 232 -19.33 15.95 -13.15
N VAL A 233 -18.59 15.28 -12.26
CA VAL A 233 -17.78 14.10 -12.58
C VAL A 233 -18.60 12.84 -12.38
N GLU A 234 -18.64 11.99 -13.38
CA GLU A 234 -19.22 10.65 -13.31
C GLU A 234 -18.11 9.65 -13.10
N ASP A 235 -18.01 9.15 -11.88
CA ASP A 235 -17.06 8.09 -11.48
C ASP A 235 -17.84 7.01 -10.72
N ALA A 236 -17.81 5.79 -11.23
CA ALA A 236 -18.56 4.67 -10.66
C ALA A 236 -17.96 4.15 -9.35
N TRP A 237 -16.69 4.47 -9.08
CA TRP A 237 -16.02 4.04 -7.83
C TRP A 237 -14.86 4.97 -7.44
N PRO A 238 -15.15 6.25 -7.13
CA PRO A 238 -14.14 7.18 -6.64
C PRO A 238 -13.58 6.73 -5.30
N VAL A 239 -12.45 7.28 -4.90
CA VAL A 239 -11.86 7.05 -3.57
C VAL A 239 -11.94 8.32 -2.76
N VAL A 240 -12.39 8.17 -1.51
CA VAL A 240 -12.44 9.26 -0.53
C VAL A 240 -11.36 9.04 0.50
N CYS A 241 -10.63 10.07 0.86
CA CYS A 241 -9.60 9.97 1.90
C CYS A 241 -9.37 11.32 2.58
N GLU A 242 -8.60 11.29 3.66
CA GLU A 242 -8.08 12.48 4.32
C GLU A 242 -6.94 13.12 3.52
N PRO A 243 -6.62 14.40 3.79
CA PRO A 243 -5.45 15.09 3.20
C PRO A 243 -4.12 14.49 3.63
N PHE A 244 -4.01 14.08 4.91
CA PHE A 244 -2.79 13.48 5.45
C PHE A 244 -2.42 12.20 4.70
N THR A 245 -1.14 12.04 4.43
CA THR A 245 -0.57 10.81 3.89
C THR A 245 0.88 10.69 4.31
N GLN A 246 1.29 9.50 4.69
CA GLN A 246 2.67 9.20 5.03
C GLN A 246 3.09 7.85 4.44
N TRP A 247 4.30 7.82 3.90
CA TRP A 247 4.91 6.61 3.38
C TRP A 247 6.41 6.62 3.67
N VAL A 248 6.86 5.65 4.45
CA VAL A 248 8.26 5.41 4.77
C VAL A 248 8.61 4.03 4.29
N ILE A 249 9.70 3.85 3.56
CA ILE A 249 10.11 2.58 2.95
C ILE A 249 11.60 2.35 3.16
N GLU A 250 11.97 1.12 3.46
CA GLU A 250 13.35 0.65 3.37
C GLU A 250 13.82 0.66 1.91
N ASP A 251 14.98 1.27 1.63
CA ASP A 251 15.48 1.43 0.25
C ASP A 251 16.20 0.19 -0.26
N ASP A 252 15.47 -0.93 -0.38
CA ASP A 252 15.98 -2.21 -0.89
C ASP A 252 15.25 -2.62 -2.18
N PHE A 253 15.71 -2.08 -3.31
CA PHE A 253 15.14 -2.29 -4.64
C PHE A 253 16.20 -2.65 -5.67
N PRO A 254 16.75 -3.87 -5.69
CA PRO A 254 17.84 -4.24 -6.59
C PRO A 254 17.49 -4.12 -8.07
N ALA A 255 16.22 -4.27 -8.45
CA ALA A 255 15.75 -4.06 -9.82
C ALA A 255 15.40 -2.60 -10.14
N GLY A 256 15.61 -1.67 -9.19
CA GLY A 256 15.27 -0.25 -9.31
C GLY A 256 13.81 0.05 -8.94
N ARG A 257 13.54 1.31 -8.66
CA ARG A 257 12.24 1.86 -8.24
C ARG A 257 11.99 3.25 -8.81
N PRO A 258 10.75 3.75 -8.81
CA PRO A 258 10.48 5.18 -9.03
C PRO A 258 11.16 6.05 -7.96
N PRO A 259 11.58 7.27 -8.27
CA PRO A 259 12.13 8.22 -7.29
C PRO A 259 11.01 8.86 -6.45
N TRP A 260 10.37 8.05 -5.63
CA TRP A 260 9.23 8.46 -4.80
C TRP A 260 9.58 9.54 -3.77
N GLU A 261 10.85 9.67 -3.38
CA GLU A 261 11.35 10.75 -2.52
C GLU A 261 11.06 12.14 -3.08
N GLU A 262 10.96 12.29 -4.39
CA GLU A 262 10.59 13.55 -5.04
C GLU A 262 9.17 14.02 -4.70
N VAL A 263 8.31 13.12 -4.26
CA VAL A 263 6.91 13.41 -3.91
C VAL A 263 6.59 13.14 -2.44
N GLY A 264 7.64 13.05 -1.60
CA GLY A 264 7.51 13.03 -0.15
C GLY A 264 7.50 11.65 0.49
N VAL A 265 7.84 10.59 -0.24
CA VAL A 265 8.10 9.28 0.37
C VAL A 265 9.46 9.34 1.08
N GLN A 266 9.53 8.85 2.29
CA GLN A 266 10.77 8.78 3.07
C GLN A 266 11.46 7.45 2.79
N MET A 267 12.63 7.50 2.11
CA MET A 267 13.48 6.34 1.89
C MET A 267 14.45 6.21 3.05
N VAL A 268 14.48 5.05 3.69
CA VAL A 268 15.23 4.83 4.94
C VAL A 268 15.97 3.49 4.91
N ASP A 269 16.94 3.34 5.81
CA ASP A 269 17.64 2.06 6.01
C ASP A 269 16.88 1.11 6.97
N ASP A 270 16.07 1.67 7.89
CA ASP A 270 15.31 0.95 8.91
C ASP A 270 13.99 1.67 9.18
N VAL A 271 12.89 0.97 8.94
CA VAL A 271 11.52 1.52 9.12
C VAL A 271 11.03 1.43 10.57
N VAL A 272 11.63 0.58 11.40
CA VAL A 272 11.15 0.27 12.76
C VAL A 272 10.94 1.52 13.64
N PRO A 273 11.84 2.53 13.65
CA PRO A 273 11.61 3.76 14.43
C PRO A 273 10.31 4.49 14.03
N TYR A 274 9.98 4.49 12.75
CA TYR A 274 8.78 5.15 12.21
C TYR A 274 7.51 4.34 12.51
N GLU A 275 7.57 3.01 12.43
CA GLU A 275 6.48 2.12 12.83
C GLU A 275 6.12 2.34 14.30
N LEU A 276 7.12 2.33 15.19
CA LEU A 276 6.91 2.55 16.62
C LEU A 276 6.36 3.93 16.92
N MET A 277 6.83 4.97 16.22
CA MET A 277 6.31 6.32 16.33
C MET A 277 4.82 6.37 15.98
N LYS A 278 4.46 5.89 14.79
CA LYS A 278 3.07 5.84 14.33
C LYS A 278 2.19 5.02 15.28
N LEU A 279 2.65 3.83 15.68
CA LEU A 279 1.90 2.94 16.56
C LEU A 279 1.58 3.58 17.92
N ARG A 280 2.58 4.21 18.53
CA ARG A 280 2.46 4.77 19.89
C ARG A 280 1.85 6.17 19.92
N LEU A 281 2.03 6.96 18.88
CA LEU A 281 1.43 8.29 18.81
C LEU A 281 0.08 8.24 18.08
N LEU A 282 0.04 7.97 16.79
CA LEU A 282 -1.18 8.08 15.99
C LEU A 282 -2.19 6.96 16.30
N ASN A 283 -1.78 5.70 16.23
CA ASN A 283 -2.73 4.59 16.41
C ASN A 283 -3.26 4.53 17.85
N ALA A 284 -2.42 4.74 18.85
CA ALA A 284 -2.83 4.70 20.25
C ALA A 284 -3.71 5.88 20.63
N SER A 285 -3.43 7.09 20.13
CA SER A 285 -4.32 8.25 20.34
C SER A 285 -5.68 8.04 19.69
N HIS A 286 -5.72 7.46 18.50
CA HIS A 286 -6.97 7.11 17.82
C HIS A 286 -7.81 6.08 18.61
N GLN A 287 -7.16 5.08 19.21
CA GLN A 287 -7.84 4.14 20.12
C GLN A 287 -8.40 4.87 21.34
N GLY A 288 -7.64 5.78 21.94
CA GLY A 288 -8.09 6.61 23.05
C GLY A 288 -9.34 7.42 22.69
N LEU A 289 -9.31 8.13 21.55
CA LEU A 289 -10.48 8.85 21.02
C LEU A 289 -11.68 7.95 20.83
N ALA A 290 -11.49 6.76 20.24
CA ALA A 290 -12.57 5.82 19.98
C ALA A 290 -13.21 5.30 21.26
N HIS A 291 -12.43 4.97 22.29
CA HIS A 291 -12.96 4.46 23.56
C HIS A 291 -13.71 5.54 24.33
N TRP A 292 -13.12 6.72 24.50
CA TRP A 292 -13.78 7.81 25.23
C TRP A 292 -15.01 8.33 24.48
N GLY A 293 -14.91 8.54 23.17
CA GLY A 293 -16.02 8.99 22.35
C GLY A 293 -17.19 8.01 22.44
N ARG A 294 -16.92 6.69 22.37
CA ARG A 294 -17.95 5.67 22.49
C ARG A 294 -18.63 5.67 23.85
N LEU A 295 -17.88 5.84 24.93
CA LEU A 295 -18.43 5.93 26.29
C LEU A 295 -19.33 7.16 26.47
N LEU A 296 -19.03 8.27 25.80
CA LEU A 296 -19.81 9.49 25.80
C LEU A 296 -20.94 9.52 24.76
N GLY A 297 -21.14 8.42 24.01
CA GLY A 297 -22.23 8.29 23.05
C GLY A 297 -21.97 8.91 21.68
N MET A 298 -20.73 9.29 21.37
CA MET A 298 -20.34 9.82 20.07
C MET A 298 -20.28 8.70 19.05
N GLU A 299 -20.62 9.01 17.80
CA GLU A 299 -20.63 8.05 16.69
C GLU A 299 -19.33 8.09 15.90
N TYR A 300 -18.74 9.27 15.75
CA TYR A 300 -17.57 9.50 14.89
C TYR A 300 -16.36 10.00 15.66
N ALA A 301 -15.16 9.62 15.19
CA ALA A 301 -13.89 10.04 15.81
C ALA A 301 -13.69 11.57 15.80
N HIS A 302 -14.20 12.27 14.79
CA HIS A 302 -14.09 13.72 14.73
C HIS A 302 -14.93 14.44 15.79
N GLU A 303 -16.03 13.84 16.26
CA GLU A 303 -16.81 14.37 17.37
C GLU A 303 -16.02 14.27 18.69
N ALA A 304 -15.38 13.10 18.91
CA ALA A 304 -14.50 12.91 20.04
C ALA A 304 -13.27 13.81 20.02
N ALA A 305 -12.70 14.06 18.85
CA ALA A 305 -11.56 14.96 18.68
C ALA A 305 -11.93 16.45 18.90
N ALA A 306 -13.20 16.80 18.68
CA ALA A 306 -13.71 18.16 18.93
C ALA A 306 -14.07 18.41 20.40
N ASP A 307 -14.18 17.36 21.21
CA ASP A 307 -14.46 17.46 22.65
C ASP A 307 -13.19 17.89 23.40
N GLU A 308 -13.31 18.98 24.20
CA GLU A 308 -12.16 19.59 24.87
C GLU A 308 -11.51 18.68 25.93
N ASP A 309 -12.31 17.88 26.65
CA ASP A 309 -11.80 16.99 27.69
C ASP A 309 -11.05 15.80 27.05
N ILE A 310 -11.62 15.19 26.02
CA ILE A 310 -10.98 14.09 25.30
C ILE A 310 -9.70 14.56 24.61
N SER A 311 -9.75 15.69 23.89
CA SER A 311 -8.58 16.21 23.17
C SER A 311 -7.45 16.62 24.12
N SER A 312 -7.78 17.20 25.27
CA SER A 312 -6.81 17.54 26.32
C SER A 312 -6.15 16.29 26.92
N TRP A 313 -6.95 15.23 27.14
CA TRP A 313 -6.43 13.95 27.63
C TRP A 313 -5.52 13.29 26.60
N VAL A 314 -5.91 13.24 25.32
CA VAL A 314 -5.10 12.70 24.24
C VAL A 314 -3.78 13.44 24.13
N ARG A 315 -3.80 14.77 24.17
CA ARG A 315 -2.58 15.61 24.14
C ARG A 315 -1.66 15.29 25.32
N ALA A 316 -2.22 15.20 26.53
CA ALA A 316 -1.44 14.85 27.72
C ALA A 316 -0.79 13.45 27.60
N TYR A 317 -1.53 12.48 27.06
CA TYR A 317 -1.00 11.14 26.77
C TYR A 317 0.17 11.22 25.77
N LEU A 318 -0.02 11.91 24.66
CA LEU A 318 1.00 12.03 23.61
C LEU A 318 2.29 12.66 24.14
N GLU A 319 2.17 13.81 24.84
CA GLU A 319 3.31 14.60 25.29
C GLU A 319 4.05 13.98 26.50
N ARG A 320 3.30 13.41 27.46
CA ARG A 320 3.87 13.01 28.75
C ARG A 320 4.17 11.51 28.86
N GLU A 321 3.43 10.67 28.12
CA GLU A 321 3.53 9.24 28.25
C GLU A 321 4.12 8.62 26.96
N ALA A 322 3.44 8.74 25.82
CA ALA A 322 3.83 8.06 24.59
C ALA A 322 5.20 8.55 24.07
N ARG A 323 5.40 9.89 24.01
CA ARG A 323 6.66 10.48 23.55
C ARG A 323 7.87 9.98 24.35
N ALA A 324 7.74 9.83 25.66
CA ALA A 324 8.83 9.36 26.53
C ALA A 324 9.27 7.92 26.24
N THR A 325 8.45 7.12 25.58
CA THR A 325 8.75 5.73 25.20
C THR A 325 9.45 5.61 23.85
N LEU A 326 9.53 6.69 23.09
CA LEU A 326 10.12 6.71 21.76
C LEU A 326 11.59 7.13 21.81
N ARG A 327 12.40 6.48 21.01
CA ARG A 327 13.73 6.94 20.66
C ARG A 327 13.65 8.02 19.58
N SER A 328 14.77 8.69 19.32
CA SER A 328 14.87 9.60 18.18
C SER A 328 14.51 8.87 16.88
N VAL A 329 13.67 9.52 16.08
CA VAL A 329 13.28 9.04 14.74
C VAL A 329 14.03 9.89 13.71
N PRO A 330 14.84 9.28 12.84
CA PRO A 330 15.67 10.03 11.91
C PRO A 330 14.82 10.96 11.02
N GLY A 331 15.21 12.25 10.95
CA GLY A 331 14.53 13.23 10.11
C GLY A 331 13.15 13.67 10.58
N ILE A 332 12.69 13.26 11.76
CA ILE A 332 11.39 13.66 12.34
C ILE A 332 11.61 14.41 13.66
N ASP A 333 11.01 15.58 13.77
CA ASP A 333 10.77 16.22 15.05
C ASP A 333 9.48 15.64 15.66
N LEU A 334 9.58 15.00 16.82
CA LEU A 334 8.43 14.36 17.46
C LEU A 334 7.41 15.36 18.00
N ASP A 335 7.84 16.57 18.38
CA ASP A 335 6.93 17.61 18.87
C ASP A 335 6.12 18.21 17.72
N ASP A 336 6.77 18.43 16.58
CA ASP A 336 6.10 18.84 15.34
C ASP A 336 5.13 17.75 14.85
N TYR A 337 5.53 16.47 14.92
CA TYR A 337 4.66 15.35 14.54
C TYR A 337 3.41 15.28 15.44
N ILE A 338 3.57 15.36 16.77
CA ILE A 338 2.45 15.39 17.74
C ILE A 338 1.53 16.59 17.49
N SER A 339 2.08 17.73 17.09
CA SER A 339 1.27 18.92 16.80
C SER A 339 0.44 18.79 15.52
N THR A 340 0.84 17.90 14.61
CA THR A 340 0.16 17.64 13.33
C THR A 340 -0.95 16.60 13.49
N LEU A 341 -0.84 15.72 14.48
CA LEU A 341 -1.85 14.70 14.79
C LEU A 341 -3.11 15.33 15.39
#